data_89a1e30ffb652ee232648cf0059c5345
#
_entry.id   89a1e30ffb652ee232648cf0059c5345
#
_cell.length_a   1.000
_cell.length_b   1.000
_cell.length_c   1.000
_cell.angle_alpha   90.00
_cell.angle_beta   90.00
_cell.angle_gamma   90.00
#
_symmetry.space_group_name_H-M   'P 1'
#
loop_
_entity.id
_entity.type
_entity.pdbx_description
1 polymer ?
#
loop_
_entity_poly.entity_id
_entity_poly.type
_entity_poly.pdbx_seq_one_letter_code
_entity_poly.pdbx_strand_id
1 'polypeptide(L)'
;MVILLSDNILEYIMKKGYMNEIFAIMAILIIIAIIVLVVLNYNEIAEKFNNDKKYTLEYYYMDGCGHCTDFNKSKIWDKLEAENWKNVKLKKYNRIEKMDRIEKFNITGFPAIILVQNEELVQHYNGDRTFNAISAFIDSKNI
;
A
#
# COMPACT_ATOMS: atom_id res chain seq x y z
N MET A 1 11.94 58.39 15.67
CA MET A 1 11.29 57.95 16.92
C MET A 1 10.72 56.55 16.88
N VAL A 2 10.53 55.95 15.71
CA VAL A 2 10.00 54.55 15.59
C VAL A 2 11.11 53.47 15.69
N ILE A 3 12.34 53.78 15.27
CA ILE A 3 13.47 52.83 15.26
C ILE A 3 13.97 52.48 16.67
N LEU A 4 13.98 53.48 17.59
CA LEU A 4 14.42 53.27 18.97
C LEU A 4 13.50 52.40 19.85
N LEU A 5 12.22 52.29 19.46
CA LEU A 5 11.27 51.39 20.14
C LEU A 5 11.47 49.91 19.74
N SER A 6 11.91 49.66 18.52
CA SER A 6 12.21 48.31 17.99
C SER A 6 13.43 47.69 18.71
N ASP A 7 14.49 48.45 18.92
CA ASP A 7 15.73 47.96 19.54
C ASP A 7 15.54 47.64 21.04
N ASN A 8 14.75 48.44 21.74
CA ASN A 8 14.41 48.17 23.15
C ASN A 8 13.52 46.94 23.35
N ILE A 9 12.63 46.64 22.41
CA ILE A 9 11.79 45.42 22.49
C ILE A 9 12.62 44.18 22.20
N LEU A 10 13.52 44.22 21.23
CA LEU A 10 14.44 43.14 20.91
C LEU A 10 15.41 42.86 22.08
N GLU A 11 15.96 43.91 22.70
CA GLU A 11 16.84 43.79 23.86
C GLU A 11 16.10 43.23 25.10
N TYR A 12 14.84 43.63 25.30
CA TYR A 12 13.97 43.09 26.35
C TYR A 12 13.65 41.60 26.15
N ILE A 13 13.38 41.16 24.91
CA ILE A 13 13.13 39.74 24.55
C ILE A 13 14.38 38.91 24.75
N MET A 14 15.55 39.41 24.36
CA MET A 14 16.82 38.69 24.55
C MET A 14 17.23 38.58 26.01
N LYS A 15 16.93 39.56 26.84
CA LYS A 15 17.33 39.64 28.23
C LYS A 15 16.50 38.73 29.17
N LYS A 16 15.33 38.26 28.76
CA LYS A 16 14.38 37.55 29.63
C LYS A 16 14.37 36.03 29.44
N GLY A 17 15.36 35.48 28.74
CA GLY A 17 15.45 33.98 28.55
C GLY A 17 14.42 33.37 27.61
N TYR A 18 13.57 34.21 26.96
CA TYR A 18 12.56 33.75 25.99
C TYR A 18 13.16 33.15 24.72
N MET A 19 14.42 33.42 24.42
CA MET A 19 15.08 32.87 23.22
C MET A 19 15.08 31.34 23.20
N ASN A 20 15.37 30.71 24.33
CA ASN A 20 15.39 29.26 24.42
C ASN A 20 13.98 28.65 24.25
N GLU A 21 12.95 29.31 24.78
CA GLU A 21 11.56 28.89 24.60
C GLU A 21 11.07 29.08 23.16
N ILE A 22 11.45 30.18 22.53
CA ILE A 22 11.13 30.45 21.11
C ILE A 22 11.81 29.40 20.22
N PHE A 23 13.08 29.07 20.46
CA PHE A 23 13.77 28.00 19.72
C PHE A 23 13.12 26.64 19.95
N ALA A 24 12.69 26.32 21.16
CA ALA A 24 11.99 25.08 21.46
C ALA A 24 10.65 24.98 20.72
N ILE A 25 9.87 26.07 20.69
CA ILE A 25 8.59 26.14 19.97
C ILE A 25 8.82 25.98 18.46
N MET A 26 9.82 26.69 17.91
CA MET A 26 10.15 26.58 16.48
C MET A 26 10.60 25.14 16.11
N ALA A 27 11.39 24.50 16.95
CA ALA A 27 11.81 23.12 16.75
C ALA A 27 10.62 22.15 16.75
N ILE A 28 9.67 22.33 17.66
CA ILE A 28 8.45 21.53 17.72
C ILE A 28 7.60 21.72 16.46
N LEU A 29 7.43 22.96 16.01
CA LEU A 29 6.67 23.26 14.79
C LEU A 29 7.32 22.61 13.54
N ILE A 30 8.65 22.62 13.45
CA ILE A 30 9.38 21.97 12.36
C ILE A 30 9.18 20.44 12.40
N ILE A 31 9.25 19.84 13.59
CA ILE A 31 9.02 18.39 13.74
C ILE A 31 7.59 18.03 13.33
N ILE A 32 6.60 18.82 13.76
CA ILE A 32 5.20 18.60 13.36
C ILE A 32 5.04 18.72 11.84
N ALA A 33 5.66 19.73 11.22
CA ALA A 33 5.61 19.90 9.77
C ALA A 33 6.24 18.70 9.02
N ILE A 34 7.37 18.17 9.51
CA ILE A 34 8.01 16.99 8.95
C ILE A 34 7.10 15.76 9.10
N ILE A 35 6.48 15.55 10.25
CA ILE A 35 5.56 14.43 10.48
C ILE A 35 4.37 14.52 9.52
N VAL A 36 3.78 15.71 9.36
CA VAL A 36 2.67 15.93 8.43
C VAL A 36 3.09 15.63 7.00
N LEU A 37 4.26 16.10 6.56
CA LEU A 37 4.79 15.80 5.22
C LEU A 37 5.01 14.31 5.01
N VAL A 38 5.57 13.60 6.00
CA VAL A 38 5.76 12.15 5.93
C VAL A 38 4.42 11.43 5.82
N VAL A 39 3.42 11.82 6.63
CA VAL A 39 2.09 11.19 6.60
C VAL A 39 1.38 11.47 5.26
N LEU A 40 1.45 12.69 4.73
CA LEU A 40 0.83 13.03 3.44
C LEU A 40 1.48 12.29 2.26
N ASN A 41 2.79 12.05 2.30
CA ASN A 41 3.51 11.34 1.24
C ASN A 41 3.59 9.82 1.44
N TYR A 42 3.14 9.31 2.60
CA TYR A 42 3.27 7.89 2.93
C TYR A 42 2.58 6.99 1.89
N ASN A 43 1.39 7.34 1.45
CA ASN A 43 0.64 6.57 0.46
C ASN A 43 1.35 6.54 -0.91
N GLU A 44 1.91 7.67 -1.34
CA GLU A 44 2.65 7.76 -2.61
C GLU A 44 3.95 6.94 -2.58
N ILE A 45 4.66 6.99 -1.44
CA ILE A 45 5.87 6.19 -1.24
C ILE A 45 5.52 4.70 -1.16
N ALA A 46 4.48 4.33 -0.42
CA ALA A 46 4.01 2.96 -0.30
C ALA A 46 3.53 2.39 -1.65
N GLU A 47 2.84 3.18 -2.47
CA GLU A 47 2.46 2.78 -3.83
C GLU A 47 3.68 2.59 -4.74
N LYS A 48 4.70 3.44 -4.63
CA LYS A 48 5.93 3.34 -5.42
C LYS A 48 6.70 2.06 -5.09
N PHE A 49 6.88 1.74 -3.79
CA PHE A 49 7.47 0.47 -3.36
C PHE A 49 6.66 -0.76 -3.79
N ASN A 50 5.33 -0.62 -3.88
CA ASN A 50 4.44 -1.68 -4.30
C ASN A 50 4.38 -1.84 -5.83
N ASN A 51 4.76 -0.81 -6.60
CA ASN A 51 4.83 -0.85 -8.06
C ASN A 51 6.15 -1.46 -8.59
N ASP A 52 7.19 -1.58 -7.76
CA ASP A 52 8.44 -2.24 -8.14
C ASP A 52 8.31 -3.78 -8.23
N LYS A 53 7.17 -4.34 -7.82
CA LYS A 53 6.92 -5.78 -7.91
C LYS A 53 6.63 -6.18 -9.36
N LYS A 54 7.44 -7.11 -9.85
CA LYS A 54 7.44 -7.57 -11.24
C LYS A 54 6.12 -8.22 -11.69
N TYR A 55 5.43 -8.89 -10.76
CA TYR A 55 4.21 -9.64 -11.03
C TYR A 55 3.06 -9.18 -10.15
N THR A 56 1.84 -9.40 -10.63
CA THR A 56 0.62 -9.29 -9.82
C THR A 56 -0.10 -10.63 -9.85
N LEU A 57 -0.37 -11.22 -8.68
CA LEU A 57 -1.26 -12.36 -8.53
C LEU A 57 -2.66 -11.81 -8.25
N GLU A 58 -3.60 -12.08 -9.14
CA GLU A 58 -4.97 -11.55 -9.07
C GLU A 58 -5.95 -12.67 -8.77
N TYR A 59 -6.74 -12.49 -7.71
CA TYR A 59 -7.83 -13.37 -7.34
C TYR A 59 -9.17 -12.75 -7.71
N TYR A 60 -9.95 -13.46 -8.50
CA TYR A 60 -11.28 -13.06 -8.92
C TYR A 60 -12.34 -13.93 -8.28
N TYR A 61 -13.36 -13.29 -7.70
CA TYR A 61 -14.50 -13.97 -7.11
C TYR A 61 -15.82 -13.36 -7.61
N MET A 62 -16.92 -14.06 -7.34
CA MET A 62 -18.27 -13.66 -7.73
C MET A 62 -19.20 -13.86 -6.54
N ASP A 63 -20.13 -12.93 -6.34
CA ASP A 63 -21.18 -13.07 -5.34
C ASP A 63 -22.14 -14.20 -5.73
N GLY A 64 -22.66 -14.92 -4.72
CA GLY A 64 -23.53 -16.07 -4.94
C GLY A 64 -22.81 -17.35 -5.40
N CYS A 65 -21.47 -17.32 -5.54
CA CYS A 65 -20.67 -18.49 -5.89
C CYS A 65 -20.28 -19.28 -4.62
N GLY A 66 -20.75 -20.49 -4.46
CA GLY A 66 -20.45 -21.35 -3.30
C GLY A 66 -18.95 -21.56 -3.09
N HIS A 67 -18.21 -21.97 -4.14
CA HIS A 67 -16.76 -22.17 -4.07
C HIS A 67 -15.99 -20.88 -3.74
N CYS A 68 -16.46 -19.72 -4.19
CA CYS A 68 -15.86 -18.43 -3.83
C CYS A 68 -16.09 -18.11 -2.35
N THR A 69 -17.31 -18.42 -1.86
CA THR A 69 -17.66 -18.25 -0.45
C THR A 69 -16.79 -19.14 0.44
N ASP A 70 -16.58 -20.40 0.08
CA ASP A 70 -15.75 -21.33 0.84
C ASP A 70 -14.29 -20.90 0.85
N PHE A 71 -13.75 -20.49 -0.29
CA PHE A 71 -12.38 -19.97 -0.37
C PHE A 71 -12.21 -18.67 0.43
N ASN A 72 -13.16 -17.75 0.39
CA ASN A 72 -13.12 -16.52 1.19
C ASN A 72 -13.19 -16.85 2.71
N LYS A 73 -14.06 -17.79 3.13
CA LYS A 73 -14.17 -18.21 4.53
C LYS A 73 -12.91 -18.88 5.05
N SER A 74 -12.13 -19.54 4.21
CA SER A 74 -10.86 -20.20 4.58
C SER A 74 -9.79 -19.24 5.04
N LYS A 75 -9.92 -17.93 4.73
CA LYS A 75 -8.95 -16.87 5.02
C LYS A 75 -7.56 -17.12 4.42
N ILE A 76 -7.46 -18.00 3.43
CA ILE A 76 -6.18 -18.32 2.77
C ILE A 76 -5.67 -17.08 2.05
N TRP A 77 -6.53 -16.38 1.30
CA TRP A 77 -6.12 -15.17 0.58
C TRP A 77 -5.65 -14.07 1.54
N ASP A 78 -6.37 -13.83 2.63
CA ASP A 78 -6.02 -12.83 3.64
C ASP A 78 -4.64 -13.13 4.27
N LYS A 79 -4.32 -14.42 4.50
CA LYS A 79 -3.00 -14.85 4.99
C LYS A 79 -1.90 -14.61 3.96
N LEU A 80 -2.17 -14.89 2.68
CA LEU A 80 -1.23 -14.63 1.59
C LEU A 80 -0.95 -13.13 1.43
N GLU A 81 -1.97 -12.27 1.57
CA GLU A 81 -1.81 -10.82 1.53
C GLU A 81 -1.02 -10.26 2.71
N ALA A 82 -1.04 -10.94 3.86
CA ALA A 82 -0.27 -10.56 5.04
C ALA A 82 1.24 -10.87 4.92
N GLU A 83 1.63 -11.73 3.98
CA GLU A 83 3.04 -12.06 3.73
C GLU A 83 3.72 -11.01 2.84
N ASN A 84 5.02 -10.83 3.05
CA ASN A 84 5.81 -9.91 2.24
C ASN A 84 6.48 -10.62 1.05
N TRP A 85 5.79 -10.67 -0.06
CA TRP A 85 6.31 -11.25 -1.30
C TRP A 85 7.24 -10.27 -2.03
N LYS A 86 8.47 -10.68 -2.35
CA LYS A 86 9.51 -9.82 -2.94
C LYS A 86 9.08 -9.23 -4.29
N ASN A 87 8.67 -10.07 -5.23
CA ASN A 87 8.41 -9.69 -6.63
C ASN A 87 6.94 -9.81 -7.05
N VAL A 88 6.04 -10.19 -6.14
CA VAL A 88 4.64 -10.45 -6.45
C VAL A 88 3.74 -9.58 -5.58
N LYS A 89 2.86 -8.81 -6.22
CA LYS A 89 1.77 -8.08 -5.57
C LYS A 89 0.51 -8.92 -5.62
N LEU A 90 -0.26 -8.96 -4.54
CA LEU A 90 -1.55 -9.62 -4.51
C LEU A 90 -2.67 -8.59 -4.69
N LYS A 91 -3.69 -8.96 -5.46
CA LYS A 91 -4.90 -8.17 -5.65
C LYS A 91 -6.13 -9.07 -5.69
N LYS A 92 -7.23 -8.61 -5.10
CA LYS A 92 -8.50 -9.33 -5.04
C LYS A 92 -9.60 -8.48 -5.66
N TYR A 93 -10.41 -9.05 -6.55
CA TYR A 93 -11.45 -8.35 -7.26
C TYR A 93 -12.76 -9.11 -7.27
N ASN A 94 -13.85 -8.39 -7.07
CA ASN A 94 -15.16 -8.90 -7.44
C ASN A 94 -15.29 -8.87 -8.98
N ARG A 95 -15.97 -9.87 -9.55
CA ARG A 95 -16.25 -9.95 -10.97
C ARG A 95 -16.79 -8.65 -11.56
N ILE A 96 -17.73 -8.02 -10.87
CA ILE A 96 -18.38 -6.79 -11.35
C ILE A 96 -17.46 -5.56 -11.38
N GLU A 97 -16.38 -5.56 -10.60
CA GLU A 97 -15.42 -4.46 -10.54
C GLU A 97 -14.44 -4.45 -11.71
N LYS A 98 -14.24 -5.62 -12.35
CA LYS A 98 -13.21 -5.84 -13.36
C LYS A 98 -13.69 -6.69 -14.54
N MET A 99 -14.88 -6.37 -15.06
CA MET A 99 -15.48 -7.06 -16.21
C MET A 99 -14.58 -7.05 -17.44
N ASP A 100 -13.93 -5.92 -17.71
CA ASP A 100 -12.97 -5.71 -18.77
C ASP A 100 -11.78 -6.69 -18.69
N ARG A 101 -11.25 -6.90 -17.49
CA ARG A 101 -10.13 -7.83 -17.25
C ARG A 101 -10.57 -9.30 -17.35
N ILE A 102 -11.78 -9.59 -16.90
CA ILE A 102 -12.34 -10.94 -17.00
C ILE A 102 -12.46 -11.36 -18.47
N GLU A 103 -12.94 -10.47 -19.32
CA GLU A 103 -13.02 -10.68 -20.75
C GLU A 103 -11.63 -10.75 -21.39
N LYS A 104 -10.76 -9.77 -21.11
CA LYS A 104 -9.38 -9.70 -21.62
C LYS A 104 -8.60 -10.99 -21.32
N PHE A 105 -8.73 -11.53 -20.11
CA PHE A 105 -7.96 -12.71 -19.65
C PHE A 105 -8.72 -14.03 -19.80
N ASN A 106 -9.88 -14.00 -20.46
CA ASN A 106 -10.73 -15.17 -20.72
C ASN A 106 -11.01 -15.98 -19.44
N ILE A 107 -11.43 -15.29 -18.37
CA ILE A 107 -11.77 -15.93 -17.09
C ILE A 107 -13.19 -16.48 -17.18
N THR A 108 -13.32 -17.80 -17.31
CA THR A 108 -14.59 -18.50 -17.55
C THR A 108 -15.21 -19.10 -16.30
N GLY A 109 -14.49 -19.14 -15.18
CA GLY A 109 -14.99 -19.75 -13.94
C GLY A 109 -14.46 -19.06 -12.69
N PHE A 110 -15.17 -19.23 -11.57
CA PHE A 110 -14.82 -18.62 -10.27
C PHE A 110 -14.81 -19.68 -9.16
N PRO A 111 -13.93 -19.55 -8.14
CA PRO A 111 -12.87 -18.55 -8.02
C PRO A 111 -11.75 -18.76 -9.04
N ALA A 112 -11.18 -17.69 -9.59
CA ALA A 112 -10.04 -17.72 -10.48
C ALA A 112 -8.83 -17.00 -9.87
N ILE A 113 -7.65 -17.56 -10.06
CA ILE A 113 -6.38 -16.92 -9.68
C ILE A 113 -5.50 -16.88 -10.93
N ILE A 114 -4.97 -15.72 -11.24
CA ILE A 114 -4.12 -15.53 -12.41
C ILE A 114 -2.86 -14.74 -12.04
N LEU A 115 -1.78 -14.99 -12.74
CA LEU A 115 -0.54 -14.21 -12.67
C LEU A 115 -0.47 -13.26 -13.84
N VAL A 116 -0.22 -12.00 -13.56
CA VAL A 116 -0.16 -10.91 -14.54
C VAL A 116 1.20 -10.22 -14.44
N GLN A 117 1.75 -9.80 -15.56
CA GLN A 117 2.94 -8.95 -15.65
C GLN A 117 2.71 -7.86 -16.69
N ASN A 118 2.95 -6.60 -16.35
CA ASN A 118 2.76 -5.45 -17.24
C ASN A 118 1.38 -5.44 -17.93
N GLU A 119 0.33 -5.70 -17.15
CA GLU A 119 -1.06 -5.76 -17.62
C GLU A 119 -1.35 -6.90 -18.64
N GLU A 120 -0.43 -7.85 -18.80
CA GLU A 120 -0.61 -9.02 -19.66
C GLU A 120 -0.67 -10.31 -18.84
N LEU A 121 -1.53 -11.23 -19.28
CA LEU A 121 -1.68 -12.53 -18.64
C LEU A 121 -0.41 -13.37 -18.84
N VAL A 122 0.20 -13.79 -17.73
CA VAL A 122 1.33 -14.72 -17.74
C VAL A 122 0.83 -16.17 -17.63
N GLN A 123 -0.07 -16.44 -16.67
CA GLN A 123 -0.52 -17.79 -16.37
C GLN A 123 -1.81 -17.81 -15.57
N HIS A 124 -2.71 -18.74 -15.87
CA HIS A 124 -3.77 -19.14 -14.95
C HIS A 124 -3.21 -20.10 -13.90
N TYR A 125 -3.58 -19.88 -12.64
CA TYR A 125 -3.24 -20.81 -11.57
C TYR A 125 -4.29 -21.93 -11.51
N ASN A 126 -3.85 -23.15 -11.78
CA ASN A 126 -4.71 -24.34 -11.80
C ASN A 126 -4.38 -25.35 -10.69
N GLY A 127 -3.55 -24.92 -9.70
CA GLY A 127 -3.19 -25.76 -8.56
C GLY A 127 -4.25 -25.76 -7.45
N ASP A 128 -3.94 -26.46 -6.37
CA ASP A 128 -4.77 -26.53 -5.18
C ASP A 128 -4.88 -25.16 -4.51
N ARG A 129 -6.09 -24.80 -4.09
CA ARG A 129 -6.36 -23.52 -3.38
C ARG A 129 -6.03 -23.62 -1.89
N THR A 130 -4.86 -24.16 -1.57
CA THR A 130 -4.31 -24.19 -0.21
C THR A 130 -3.27 -23.10 -0.05
N PHE A 131 -3.03 -22.66 1.19
CA PHE A 131 -1.99 -21.68 1.47
C PHE A 131 -0.63 -22.15 0.94
N ASN A 132 -0.23 -23.38 1.23
CA ASN A 132 1.07 -23.91 0.82
C ASN A 132 1.24 -23.99 -0.70
N ALA A 133 0.20 -24.42 -1.43
CA ALA A 133 0.28 -24.55 -2.87
C ALA A 133 0.38 -23.20 -3.57
N ILE A 134 -0.41 -22.20 -3.11
CA ILE A 134 -0.35 -20.85 -3.67
C ILE A 134 0.96 -20.16 -3.27
N SER A 135 1.43 -20.31 -2.03
CA SER A 135 2.73 -19.79 -1.58
C SER A 135 3.88 -20.35 -2.42
N ALA A 136 3.92 -21.66 -2.63
CA ALA A 136 4.95 -22.28 -3.48
C ALA A 136 4.91 -21.75 -4.92
N PHE A 137 3.72 -21.49 -5.47
CA PHE A 137 3.58 -20.86 -6.78
C PHE A 137 4.14 -19.44 -6.79
N ILE A 138 3.84 -18.63 -5.77
CA ILE A 138 4.36 -17.25 -5.63
C ILE A 138 5.89 -17.31 -5.49
N ASP A 139 6.43 -18.18 -4.64
CA ASP A 139 7.86 -18.33 -4.41
C ASP A 139 8.62 -18.70 -5.68
N SER A 140 8.01 -19.50 -6.55
CA SER A 140 8.59 -19.80 -7.86
C SER A 140 8.77 -18.58 -8.76
N LYS A 141 8.14 -17.45 -8.44
CA LYS A 141 8.21 -16.16 -9.17
C LYS A 141 9.04 -15.11 -8.42
N ASN A 142 9.46 -15.40 -7.19
CA ASN A 142 10.27 -14.50 -6.36
C ASN A 142 11.78 -14.55 -6.67
N ILE A 143 12.18 -15.17 -7.75
CA ILE A 143 13.58 -15.35 -8.20
C ILE A 143 14.12 -14.05 -8.81
#